data_f9cb7edfd35d66d309ab934fdc6ea1cd
#
_entry.id   f9cb7edfd35d66d309ab934fdc6ea1cd
#
_cell.length_a   1.000
_cell.length_b   1.000
_cell.length_c   1.000
_cell.angle_alpha   90.00
_cell.angle_beta   90.00
_cell.angle_gamma   90.00
#
_symmetry.space_group_name_H-M   'P 1'
#
loop_
_entity.id
_entity.type
_entity.pdbx_description
1 polymer ?
#
loop_
_entity_poly.entity_id
_entity_poly.type
_entity_poly.pdbx_seq_one_letter_code
_entity_poly.pdbx_strand_id
1 'polypeptide(L)'
;MATGSEFAALFTRDLARLSRQLDAFDDAHLWQVLPGVTNSAGNLMLHLNGNLRAFIGLQIGGVAYGRDRAREFSAKDVPRAEIAADLAGLATLIPEVLAAVTPARWDELFPENVLGTPLSNRHFVIHLYGHLNYHVGQIDYLRRVLSGEGALTRPAT
;
A
#
# COMPACT_ATOMS: atom_id res chain seq x y z
N MET A 1 20.72 1.04 15.63
CA MET A 1 20.70 1.33 14.20
C MET A 1 19.28 1.45 13.69
N ALA A 2 19.07 2.36 12.77
CA ALA A 2 17.77 2.94 12.43
C ALA A 2 16.93 2.15 11.41
N THR A 3 16.87 0.81 11.46
CA THR A 3 16.09 -0.01 10.52
C THR A 3 14.64 0.48 10.39
N GLY A 4 14.01 0.87 11.51
CA GLY A 4 12.64 1.39 11.50
C GLY A 4 12.50 2.70 10.75
N SER A 5 13.43 3.64 10.92
CA SER A 5 13.41 4.94 10.22
C SER A 5 13.72 4.79 8.73
N GLU A 6 14.55 3.84 8.33
CA GLU A 6 14.81 3.54 6.93
C GLU A 6 13.55 2.99 6.24
N PHE A 7 12.87 2.02 6.87
CA PHE A 7 11.58 1.54 6.35
C PHE A 7 10.53 2.65 6.35
N ALA A 8 10.41 3.44 7.41
CA ALA A 8 9.48 4.57 7.46
C ALA A 8 9.70 5.52 6.28
N ALA A 9 10.95 5.91 5.98
CA ALA A 9 11.28 6.78 4.85
C ALA A 9 10.90 6.15 3.49
N LEU A 10 11.16 4.85 3.30
CA LEU A 10 10.82 4.13 2.07
C LEU A 10 9.30 4.06 1.86
N PHE A 11 8.55 3.70 2.90
CA PHE A 11 7.08 3.65 2.82
C PHE A 11 6.48 5.04 2.62
N THR A 12 6.99 6.08 3.31
CA THR A 12 6.55 7.47 3.10
C THR A 12 6.69 7.88 1.64
N ARG A 13 7.85 7.61 1.03
CA ARG A 13 8.10 7.93 -0.38
C ARG A 13 7.10 7.25 -1.32
N ASP A 14 6.87 5.96 -1.13
CA ASP A 14 6.09 5.18 -2.09
C ASP A 14 4.58 5.28 -1.84
N LEU A 15 4.13 5.54 -0.61
CA LEU A 15 2.75 5.93 -0.33
C LEU A 15 2.41 7.31 -0.92
N ALA A 16 3.34 8.26 -0.88
CA ALA A 16 3.18 9.54 -1.58
C ALA A 16 3.09 9.35 -3.11
N ARG A 17 3.82 8.38 -3.69
CA ARG A 17 3.66 8.02 -5.11
C ARG A 17 2.27 7.45 -5.39
N LEU A 18 1.76 6.59 -4.51
CA LEU A 18 0.42 6.02 -4.65
C LEU A 18 -0.67 7.11 -4.64
N SER A 19 -0.58 8.08 -3.73
CA SER A 19 -1.51 9.22 -3.69
C SER A 19 -1.47 10.04 -4.98
N ARG A 20 -0.28 10.33 -5.52
CA ARG A 20 -0.15 11.03 -6.82
C ARG A 20 -0.73 10.23 -7.98
N GLN A 21 -0.70 8.89 -7.95
CA GLN A 21 -1.39 8.09 -8.96
C GLN A 21 -2.91 8.28 -8.87
N LEU A 22 -3.48 8.28 -7.65
CA LEU A 22 -4.90 8.55 -7.47
C LEU A 22 -5.29 9.92 -8.04
N ASP A 23 -4.50 10.96 -7.73
CA ASP A 23 -4.76 12.33 -8.21
C ASP A 23 -4.73 12.45 -9.75
N ALA A 24 -3.93 11.61 -10.41
CA ALA A 24 -3.75 11.62 -11.86
C ALA A 24 -4.71 10.70 -12.62
N PHE A 25 -5.49 9.86 -11.95
CA PHE A 25 -6.59 9.13 -12.59
C PHE A 25 -7.79 10.07 -12.79
N ASP A 26 -8.53 9.92 -13.88
CA ASP A 26 -9.93 10.34 -13.90
C ASP A 26 -10.83 9.26 -13.28
N ASP A 27 -12.05 9.64 -12.90
CA ASP A 27 -12.96 8.72 -12.19
C ASP A 27 -13.43 7.55 -13.06
N ALA A 28 -13.55 7.76 -14.38
CA ALA A 28 -13.96 6.71 -15.30
C ALA A 28 -12.91 5.61 -15.42
N HIS A 29 -11.62 5.99 -15.46
CA HIS A 29 -10.52 5.04 -15.59
C HIS A 29 -10.13 4.36 -14.29
N LEU A 30 -10.39 4.97 -13.12
CA LEU A 30 -9.99 4.43 -11.82
C LEU A 30 -10.56 3.01 -11.57
N TRP A 31 -11.77 2.74 -12.07
CA TRP A 31 -12.48 1.46 -11.89
C TRP A 31 -12.51 0.60 -13.15
N GLN A 32 -11.90 1.06 -14.24
CA GLN A 32 -11.87 0.29 -15.49
C GLN A 32 -10.91 -0.90 -15.36
N VAL A 33 -11.40 -2.06 -15.80
CA VAL A 33 -10.61 -3.30 -15.89
C VAL A 33 -10.27 -3.54 -17.36
N LEU A 34 -8.98 -3.71 -17.66
CA LEU A 34 -8.49 -4.01 -19.00
C LEU A 34 -8.55 -5.51 -19.33
N PRO A 35 -8.66 -5.91 -20.60
CA PRO A 35 -8.53 -7.31 -21.00
C PRO A 35 -7.23 -7.94 -20.48
N GLY A 36 -7.34 -9.11 -19.84
CA GLY A 36 -6.19 -9.82 -19.25
C GLY A 36 -5.71 -9.28 -17.90
N VAL A 37 -6.40 -8.26 -17.34
CA VAL A 37 -6.12 -7.69 -16.02
C VAL A 37 -7.25 -8.06 -15.07
N THR A 38 -6.90 -8.49 -13.84
CA THR A 38 -7.91 -8.97 -12.87
C THR A 38 -8.55 -7.82 -12.09
N ASN A 39 -7.79 -6.77 -11.76
CA ASN A 39 -8.19 -5.73 -10.83
C ASN A 39 -8.06 -4.33 -11.45
N SER A 40 -9.01 -3.44 -11.14
CA SER A 40 -8.87 -2.02 -11.44
C SER A 40 -7.82 -1.35 -10.55
N ALA A 41 -7.40 -0.15 -10.91
CA ALA A 41 -6.51 0.64 -10.05
C ALA A 41 -7.16 0.96 -8.69
N GLY A 42 -8.46 1.26 -8.65
CA GLY A 42 -9.22 1.45 -7.42
C GLY A 42 -9.18 0.23 -6.50
N ASN A 43 -9.39 -0.98 -7.05
CA ASN A 43 -9.29 -2.21 -6.25
C ASN A 43 -7.88 -2.43 -5.70
N LEU A 44 -6.82 -2.14 -6.47
CA LEU A 44 -5.45 -2.25 -5.99
C LEU A 44 -5.14 -1.24 -4.88
N MET A 45 -5.69 -0.03 -4.94
CA MET A 45 -5.54 0.98 -3.87
C MET A 45 -6.25 0.55 -2.59
N LEU A 46 -7.49 0.04 -2.68
CA LEU A 46 -8.20 -0.53 -1.53
C LEU A 46 -7.45 -1.71 -0.95
N HIS A 47 -6.90 -2.58 -1.81
CA HIS A 47 -6.11 -3.73 -1.39
C HIS A 47 -4.84 -3.32 -0.64
N LEU A 48 -4.10 -2.33 -1.13
CA LEU A 48 -2.92 -1.81 -0.44
C LEU A 48 -3.27 -1.19 0.92
N ASN A 49 -4.36 -0.42 1.00
CA ASN A 49 -4.83 0.14 2.26
C ASN A 49 -5.16 -0.98 3.28
N GLY A 50 -5.98 -1.96 2.89
CA GLY A 50 -6.36 -3.07 3.76
C GLY A 50 -5.18 -3.95 4.18
N ASN A 51 -4.28 -4.25 3.24
CA ASN A 51 -3.09 -5.06 3.47
C ASN A 51 -2.14 -4.42 4.49
N LEU A 52 -1.74 -3.17 4.26
CA LEU A 52 -0.77 -2.49 5.13
C LEU A 52 -1.35 -2.16 6.51
N ARG A 53 -2.63 -1.77 6.60
CA ARG A 53 -3.30 -1.57 7.89
C ARG A 53 -3.38 -2.87 8.70
N ALA A 54 -3.70 -3.99 8.07
CA ALA A 54 -3.78 -5.27 8.75
C ALA A 54 -2.40 -5.74 9.23
N PHE A 55 -1.41 -5.74 8.36
CA PHE A 55 -0.14 -6.38 8.67
C PHE A 55 0.85 -5.46 9.39
N ILE A 56 0.94 -4.19 9.03
CA ILE A 56 1.81 -3.25 9.74
C ILE A 56 1.03 -2.55 10.85
N GLY A 57 -0.11 -1.96 10.55
CA GLY A 57 -0.90 -1.22 11.54
C GLY A 57 -1.33 -2.08 12.72
N LEU A 58 -2.02 -3.19 12.47
CA LEU A 58 -2.56 -4.05 13.52
C LEU A 58 -1.48 -4.99 14.09
N GLN A 59 -0.83 -5.82 13.27
CA GLN A 59 0.04 -6.89 13.77
C GLN A 59 1.36 -6.37 14.37
N ILE A 60 1.92 -5.33 13.81
CA ILE A 60 3.16 -4.71 14.32
C ILE A 60 2.85 -3.55 15.27
N GLY A 61 1.94 -2.67 14.89
CA GLY A 61 1.63 -1.44 15.61
C GLY A 61 0.56 -1.59 16.70
N GLY A 62 -0.22 -2.67 16.71
CA GLY A 62 -1.32 -2.85 17.67
C GLY A 62 -2.53 -1.93 17.43
N VAL A 63 -2.61 -1.25 16.29
CA VAL A 63 -3.72 -0.38 15.95
C VAL A 63 -4.89 -1.21 15.43
N ALA A 64 -6.02 -1.18 16.12
CA ALA A 64 -7.19 -1.98 15.79
C ALA A 64 -7.67 -1.72 14.35
N TYR A 65 -7.85 -2.78 13.58
CA TYR A 65 -8.34 -2.72 12.20
C TYR A 65 -9.08 -4.01 11.83
N GLY A 66 -10.30 -3.87 11.30
CA GLY A 66 -11.09 -4.97 10.74
C GLY A 66 -10.93 -5.02 9.23
N ARG A 67 -10.12 -5.94 8.71
CA ARG A 67 -9.88 -6.08 7.28
C ARG A 67 -11.05 -6.76 6.58
N ASP A 68 -11.59 -6.14 5.53
CA ASP A 68 -12.54 -6.76 4.60
C ASP A 68 -11.86 -7.02 3.25
N ARG A 69 -11.15 -8.15 3.16
CA ARG A 69 -10.43 -8.53 1.94
C ARG A 69 -11.37 -8.79 0.76
N ALA A 70 -12.58 -9.24 1.00
CA ALA A 70 -13.56 -9.44 -0.07
C ALA A 70 -13.96 -8.11 -0.70
N ARG A 71 -14.22 -7.08 0.12
CA ARG A 71 -14.53 -5.73 -0.36
C ARG A 71 -13.38 -5.11 -1.16
N GLU A 72 -12.12 -5.36 -0.80
CA GLU A 72 -10.95 -4.84 -1.53
C GLU A 72 -11.02 -5.15 -3.03
N PHE A 73 -11.51 -6.35 -3.41
CA PHE A 73 -11.54 -6.82 -4.78
C PHE A 73 -12.93 -6.78 -5.45
N SER A 74 -14.00 -6.68 -4.67
CA SER A 74 -15.37 -6.64 -5.20
C SER A 74 -15.96 -5.24 -5.30
N ALA A 75 -15.44 -4.27 -4.54
CA ALA A 75 -15.93 -2.90 -4.55
C ALA A 75 -15.73 -2.25 -5.93
N LYS A 76 -16.70 -1.40 -6.30
CA LYS A 76 -16.67 -0.57 -7.51
C LYS A 76 -17.19 0.81 -7.13
N ASP A 77 -16.73 1.81 -7.85
CA ASP A 77 -17.24 3.18 -7.76
C ASP A 77 -17.19 3.77 -6.33
N VAL A 78 -16.23 3.33 -5.50
CA VAL A 78 -15.96 3.95 -4.21
C VAL A 78 -15.55 5.41 -4.46
N PRO A 79 -16.15 6.40 -3.76
CA PRO A 79 -15.79 7.80 -3.97
C PRO A 79 -14.30 8.06 -3.85
N ARG A 80 -13.72 8.80 -4.79
CA ARG A 80 -12.30 9.19 -4.77
C ARG A 80 -11.87 9.79 -3.42
N ALA A 81 -12.74 10.62 -2.83
CA ALA A 81 -12.47 11.25 -1.53
C ALA A 81 -12.29 10.21 -0.40
N GLU A 82 -13.03 9.09 -0.44
CA GLU A 82 -12.87 7.98 0.53
C GLU A 82 -11.50 7.32 0.36
N ILE A 83 -11.12 6.99 -0.89
CA ILE A 83 -9.81 6.41 -1.18
C ILE A 83 -8.68 7.37 -0.78
N ALA A 84 -8.81 8.66 -1.09
CA ALA A 84 -7.83 9.68 -0.72
C ALA A 84 -7.66 9.80 0.80
N ALA A 85 -8.76 9.80 1.55
CA ALA A 85 -8.73 9.81 3.02
C ALA A 85 -8.05 8.54 3.59
N ASP A 86 -8.36 7.38 3.02
CA ASP A 86 -7.74 6.10 3.39
C ASP A 86 -6.22 6.12 3.16
N LEU A 87 -5.78 6.58 1.99
CA LEU A 87 -4.35 6.68 1.65
C LEU A 87 -3.63 7.72 2.51
N ALA A 88 -4.26 8.85 2.84
CA ALA A 88 -3.70 9.85 3.75
C ALA A 88 -3.51 9.28 5.17
N GLY A 89 -4.51 8.56 5.69
CA GLY A 89 -4.41 7.87 6.97
C GLY A 89 -3.31 6.80 6.96
N LEU A 90 -3.17 6.07 5.86
CA LEU A 90 -2.11 5.06 5.68
C LEU A 90 -0.72 5.70 5.65
N ALA A 91 -0.57 6.83 4.95
CA ALA A 91 0.69 7.57 4.84
C ALA A 91 1.18 8.15 6.18
N THR A 92 0.29 8.36 7.14
CA THR A 92 0.62 8.73 8.51
C THR A 92 0.94 7.48 9.35
N LEU A 93 0.02 6.53 9.38
CA LEU A 93 0.09 5.36 10.26
C LEU A 93 1.34 4.50 10.02
N ILE A 94 1.61 4.15 8.77
CA ILE A 94 2.63 3.14 8.47
C ILE A 94 4.05 3.62 8.84
N PRO A 95 4.49 4.85 8.47
CA PRO A 95 5.80 5.35 8.90
C PRO A 95 5.93 5.48 10.41
N GLU A 96 4.88 5.94 11.12
CA GLU A 96 4.89 6.07 12.58
C GLU A 96 5.08 4.71 13.26
N VAL A 97 4.32 3.69 12.85
CA VAL A 97 4.46 2.33 13.38
C VAL A 97 5.86 1.80 13.14
N LEU A 98 6.37 1.90 11.91
CA LEU A 98 7.69 1.35 11.55
C LEU A 98 8.82 2.05 12.30
N ALA A 99 8.76 3.37 12.47
CA ALA A 99 9.76 4.14 13.22
C ALA A 99 9.79 3.79 14.70
N ALA A 100 8.66 3.36 15.26
CA ALA A 100 8.52 2.98 16.68
C ALA A 100 8.95 1.53 17.00
N VAL A 101 9.20 0.68 15.99
CA VAL A 101 9.59 -0.71 16.21
C VAL A 101 10.97 -0.77 16.84
N THR A 102 11.08 -1.42 18.00
CA THR A 102 12.35 -1.61 18.72
C THR A 102 13.29 -2.57 17.98
N PRO A 103 14.61 -2.46 18.17
CA PRO A 103 15.56 -3.37 17.52
C PRO A 103 15.27 -4.85 17.78
N ALA A 104 14.89 -5.22 19.00
CA ALA A 104 14.58 -6.61 19.36
C ALA A 104 13.35 -7.12 18.60
N ARG A 105 12.31 -6.29 18.47
CA ARG A 105 11.06 -6.69 17.81
C ARG A 105 11.24 -6.97 16.32
N TRP A 106 12.23 -6.38 15.66
CA TRP A 106 12.52 -6.68 14.26
C TRP A 106 12.87 -8.14 13.99
N ASP A 107 13.48 -8.80 14.97
CA ASP A 107 13.96 -10.19 14.85
C ASP A 107 12.94 -11.21 15.41
N GLU A 108 11.89 -10.75 16.11
CA GLU A 108 10.77 -11.59 16.52
C GLU A 108 9.99 -12.12 15.32
N LEU A 109 9.36 -13.28 15.48
CA LEU A 109 8.49 -13.86 14.45
C LEU A 109 7.26 -12.98 14.24
N PHE A 110 6.90 -12.80 12.97
CA PHE A 110 5.64 -12.20 12.60
C PHE A 110 4.48 -13.10 13.04
N PRO A 111 3.39 -12.56 13.62
CA PRO A 111 2.33 -13.36 14.25
C PRO A 111 1.60 -14.34 13.34
N GLU A 112 1.58 -14.08 12.04
CA GLU A 112 0.86 -14.88 11.06
C GLU A 112 1.79 -15.57 10.06
N ASN A 113 1.49 -16.82 9.70
CA ASN A 113 2.20 -17.54 8.64
C ASN A 113 1.54 -17.30 7.28
N VAL A 114 1.69 -16.08 6.76
CA VAL A 114 1.02 -15.65 5.51
C VAL A 114 1.64 -16.30 4.27
N LEU A 115 2.95 -16.55 4.30
CA LEU A 115 3.70 -17.03 3.13
C LEU A 115 4.05 -18.53 3.19
N GLY A 116 3.42 -19.28 4.11
CA GLY A 116 3.65 -20.72 4.26
C GLY A 116 4.92 -21.08 5.04
N THR A 117 5.71 -20.09 5.48
CA THR A 117 6.89 -20.25 6.33
C THR A 117 6.95 -19.13 7.37
N PRO A 118 7.35 -19.44 8.62
CA PRO A 118 7.53 -18.39 9.64
C PRO A 118 8.63 -17.41 9.22
N LEU A 119 8.35 -16.11 9.32
CA LEU A 119 9.28 -15.04 8.99
C LEU A 119 9.43 -14.10 10.17
N SER A 120 10.59 -13.45 10.31
CA SER A 120 10.73 -12.33 11.24
C SER A 120 9.91 -11.12 10.79
N ASN A 121 9.58 -10.22 11.73
CA ASN A 121 8.93 -8.94 11.41
C ASN A 121 9.71 -8.18 10.33
N ARG A 122 11.04 -8.14 10.43
CA ARG A 122 11.91 -7.53 9.43
C ARG A 122 11.72 -8.13 8.05
N HIS A 123 11.78 -9.46 7.92
CA HIS A 123 11.64 -10.15 6.65
C HIS A 123 10.25 -9.91 6.05
N PHE A 124 9.21 -9.96 6.89
CA PHE A 124 7.85 -9.74 6.42
C PHE A 124 7.60 -8.28 5.99
N VAL A 125 8.19 -7.29 6.67
CA VAL A 125 8.13 -5.88 6.23
C VAL A 125 8.85 -5.66 4.90
N ILE A 126 9.98 -6.34 4.65
CA ILE A 126 10.65 -6.33 3.34
C ILE A 126 9.71 -6.89 2.26
N HIS A 127 9.03 -8.01 2.53
CA HIS A 127 8.02 -8.56 1.62
C HIS A 127 6.89 -7.55 1.36
N LEU A 128 6.33 -6.92 2.40
CA LEU A 128 5.27 -5.93 2.25
C LEU A 128 5.73 -4.69 1.46
N TYR A 129 6.97 -4.29 1.62
CA TYR A 129 7.55 -3.21 0.84
C TYR A 129 7.65 -3.58 -0.66
N GLY A 130 8.10 -4.79 -0.95
CA GLY A 130 8.08 -5.33 -2.31
C GLY A 130 6.66 -5.39 -2.90
N HIS A 131 5.70 -5.85 -2.11
CA HIS A 131 4.29 -5.93 -2.47
C HIS A 131 3.67 -4.55 -2.76
N LEU A 132 3.96 -3.53 -1.93
CA LEU A 132 3.56 -2.15 -2.20
C LEU A 132 4.09 -1.68 -3.56
N ASN A 133 5.40 -1.83 -3.81
CA ASN A 133 6.01 -1.37 -5.04
C ASN A 133 5.51 -2.13 -6.28
N TYR A 134 5.23 -3.43 -6.15
CA TYR A 134 4.63 -4.23 -7.21
C TYR A 134 3.28 -3.64 -7.65
N HIS A 135 2.39 -3.35 -6.69
CA HIS A 135 1.08 -2.79 -7.02
C HIS A 135 1.13 -1.31 -7.43
N VAL A 136 2.01 -0.50 -6.86
CA VAL A 136 2.23 0.88 -7.35
C VAL A 136 2.68 0.89 -8.81
N GLY A 137 3.53 -0.05 -9.21
CA GLY A 137 3.92 -0.23 -10.61
C GLY A 137 2.76 -0.63 -11.51
N GLN A 138 1.91 -1.56 -11.07
CA GLN A 138 0.69 -1.95 -11.80
C GLN A 138 -0.27 -0.76 -11.98
N ILE A 139 -0.51 -0.01 -10.91
CA ILE A 139 -1.38 1.18 -10.92
C ILE A 139 -0.83 2.23 -11.90
N ASP A 140 0.49 2.50 -11.90
CA ASP A 140 1.10 3.44 -12.84
C ASP A 140 0.92 3.00 -14.30
N TYR A 141 1.12 1.72 -14.60
CA TYR A 141 0.91 1.21 -15.95
C TYR A 141 -0.57 1.23 -16.37
N LEU A 142 -1.49 0.87 -15.48
CA LEU A 142 -2.93 0.99 -15.76
C LEU A 142 -3.32 2.43 -16.10
N ARG A 143 -2.86 3.40 -15.30
CA ARG A 143 -3.10 4.82 -15.56
C ARG A 143 -2.58 5.21 -16.95
N ARG A 144 -1.33 4.89 -17.25
CA ARG A 144 -0.70 5.26 -18.54
C ARG A 144 -1.40 4.65 -19.73
N VAL A 145 -1.81 3.41 -19.65
CA VAL A 145 -2.52 2.73 -20.74
C VAL A 145 -3.91 3.34 -20.95
N LEU A 146 -4.62 3.66 -19.86
CA LEU A 146 -5.99 4.18 -19.91
C LEU A 146 -6.05 5.66 -20.30
N SER A 147 -5.11 6.48 -19.80
CA SER A 147 -5.08 7.92 -20.11
C SER A 147 -4.33 8.27 -21.39
N GLY A 148 -3.44 7.41 -21.86
CA GLY A 148 -2.50 7.71 -22.94
C GLY A 148 -1.33 8.64 -22.51
N GLU A 149 -1.27 9.04 -21.24
CA GLU A 149 -0.25 9.93 -20.71
C GLU A 149 1.02 9.17 -20.28
N GLY A 150 2.16 9.86 -20.27
CA GLY A 150 3.43 9.32 -19.82
C GLY A 150 3.54 9.12 -18.30
N ALA A 151 4.74 8.79 -17.83
CA ALA A 151 5.03 8.67 -16.40
C ALA A 151 4.87 10.02 -15.68
N LEU A 152 4.38 9.97 -14.43
CA LEU A 152 4.33 11.17 -13.58
C LEU A 152 5.76 11.60 -13.24
N THR A 153 6.05 12.88 -13.47
CA THR A 153 7.36 13.46 -13.12
C THR A 153 7.58 13.40 -11.60
N ARG A 154 8.80 13.10 -11.21
CA ARG A 154 9.19 13.26 -9.80
C ARG A 154 9.09 14.74 -9.41
N PRO A 155 8.57 15.06 -8.21
CA PRO A 155 8.79 16.39 -7.67
C PRO A 155 10.29 16.64 -7.64
N ALA A 156 10.70 17.87 -8.01
CA ALA A 156 12.09 18.29 -7.78
C ALA A 156 12.37 18.15 -6.26
N THR A 157 13.40 17.40 -5.92
CA THR A 157 13.90 17.25 -4.55
C THR A 157 14.59 18.51 -4.10
#